data_e22ec74fdc461245e8a18fadce38a0ef
#
_entry.id   e22ec74fdc461245e8a18fadce38a0ef
#
_cell.length_a   1.000
_cell.length_b   1.000
_cell.length_c   1.000
_cell.angle_alpha   90.00
_cell.angle_beta   90.00
_cell.angle_gamma   90.00
#
_symmetry.space_group_name_H-M   'P 1'
#
loop_
_entity.id
_entity.type
_entity.pdbx_description
1 polymer ?
#
loop_
_entity_poly.entity_id
_entity_poly.type
_entity_poly.pdbx_seq_one_letter_code
_entity_poly.pdbx_strand_id
1 'polypeptide(L)'
;MVAKSDPTLMFINSGMAPLKDFFLGNQTPPAKRVADTQKCLRVSGKHNDLEDVGFDGYHHTMFEMLGNWSFGDYFKKEALEWSWELLTEVYKIPKDRLYVSVFGGNEAEGVPFDQEAWDVWRTMLPEDRILKFGKKENFWEMGDQGPCGPCSEIHVDLRSDAERTKKDGRDLVNNDDPNVIEVWNNVFMQFNRKADGSLEELPAKSVDTGMGFERLCRAVQGAASNYDTDLWRPLFVILEGTTGHRYEGTYPGIDANWLKTDVAFRVVADHLRAVSFTIADGEMPSNTGAGYVIRRILRRAVRYYYSFLGQKEPVMYRMVPVLAEEFRDVFPELKAQVDFVSRVVLEEEKGFLRTLESG
;
A
#
# COMPACT_ATOMS: atom_id res chain seq x y z
N MET A 1 -13.04 4.53 3.03
CA MET A 1 -11.91 4.84 2.14
C MET A 1 -12.12 6.07 1.26
N VAL A 2 -13.31 6.58 1.14
CA VAL A 2 -13.58 7.84 0.44
C VAL A 2 -13.28 9.03 1.35
N ALA A 3 -12.51 10.01 0.87
CA ALA A 3 -12.10 11.18 1.65
C ALA A 3 -13.19 12.27 1.61
N LYS A 4 -14.29 12.07 2.32
CA LYS A 4 -15.47 12.94 2.26
C LYS A 4 -15.24 14.35 2.84
N SER A 5 -14.34 14.49 3.79
CA SER A 5 -14.05 15.76 4.47
C SER A 5 -12.79 16.48 3.96
N ASP A 6 -12.10 15.90 2.98
CA ASP A 6 -10.89 16.49 2.40
C ASP A 6 -11.10 16.79 0.92
N PRO A 7 -11.18 18.08 0.52
CA PRO A 7 -11.41 18.45 -0.87
C PRO A 7 -10.20 18.18 -1.78
N THR A 8 -9.03 17.88 -1.22
CA THR A 8 -7.79 17.63 -1.99
C THR A 8 -7.63 16.17 -2.40
N LEU A 9 -8.43 15.24 -1.82
CA LEU A 9 -8.33 13.80 -2.07
C LEU A 9 -9.71 13.20 -2.37
N MET A 10 -9.78 12.34 -3.38
CA MET A 10 -10.96 11.51 -3.64
C MET A 10 -10.99 10.31 -2.69
N PHE A 11 -9.85 9.66 -2.48
CA PHE A 11 -9.71 8.49 -1.62
C PHE A 11 -8.61 8.71 -0.57
N ILE A 12 -8.75 8.03 0.56
CA ILE A 12 -7.70 7.98 1.58
C ILE A 12 -6.55 7.13 1.01
N ASN A 13 -5.41 7.77 0.75
CA ASN A 13 -4.27 7.14 0.09
C ASN A 13 -3.11 6.82 1.06
N SER A 14 -3.23 7.21 2.32
CA SER A 14 -2.23 6.95 3.36
C SER A 14 -2.86 7.03 4.75
N GLY A 15 -2.17 6.48 5.74
CA GLY A 15 -2.62 6.53 7.13
C GLY A 15 -2.69 7.95 7.69
N MET A 16 -1.88 8.88 7.18
CA MET A 16 -1.88 10.26 7.66
C MET A 16 -3.03 11.11 7.10
N ALA A 17 -3.65 10.72 5.99
CA ALA A 17 -4.67 11.55 5.35
C ALA A 17 -5.80 11.99 6.29
N PRO A 18 -6.36 11.11 7.15
CA PRO A 18 -7.36 11.53 8.12
C PRO A 18 -6.82 12.42 9.24
N LEU A 19 -5.50 12.53 9.39
CA LEU A 19 -4.84 13.26 10.48
C LEU A 19 -4.23 14.59 10.03
N LYS A 20 -4.46 14.97 8.78
CA LYS A 20 -3.85 16.14 8.13
C LYS A 20 -3.93 17.42 8.95
N ASP A 21 -5.09 17.72 9.52
CA ASP A 21 -5.31 18.97 10.27
C ASP A 21 -4.52 19.02 11.57
N PHE A 22 -4.18 17.88 12.14
CA PHE A 22 -3.32 17.80 13.32
C PHE A 22 -1.88 18.22 12.96
N PHE A 23 -1.36 17.79 11.82
CA PHE A 23 -0.02 18.17 11.35
C PHE A 23 0.05 19.65 11.00
N LEU A 24 -1.01 20.20 10.43
CA LEU A 24 -1.09 21.61 10.04
C LEU A 24 -1.31 22.55 11.24
N GLY A 25 -1.67 22.01 12.40
CA GLY A 25 -1.98 22.82 13.59
C GLY A 25 -3.38 23.43 13.58
N ASN A 26 -4.25 23.01 12.65
CA ASN A 26 -5.64 23.51 12.55
C ASN A 26 -6.54 22.91 13.63
N GLN A 27 -6.18 21.74 14.14
CA GLN A 27 -6.89 21.03 15.19
C GLN A 27 -5.90 20.45 16.20
N THR A 28 -6.32 20.35 17.45
CA THR A 28 -5.51 19.69 18.50
C THR A 28 -5.72 18.18 18.42
N PRO A 29 -4.65 17.38 18.30
CA PRO A 29 -4.79 15.93 18.28
C PRO A 29 -5.31 15.39 19.62
N PRO A 30 -6.05 14.25 19.60
CA PRO A 30 -6.58 13.66 20.83
C PRO A 30 -5.48 13.16 21.77
N ALA A 31 -4.30 12.84 21.21
CA ALA A 31 -3.11 12.46 21.96
C ALA A 31 -1.88 12.87 21.15
N LYS A 32 -0.75 13.05 21.83
CA LYS A 32 0.53 13.37 21.16
C LYS A 32 1.12 12.18 20.44
N ARG A 33 0.81 10.96 20.89
CA ARG A 33 1.25 9.70 20.28
C ARG A 33 0.03 8.90 19.90
N VAL A 34 -0.03 8.50 18.62
CA VAL A 34 -1.15 7.73 18.08
C VAL A 34 -0.58 6.57 17.27
N ALA A 35 -1.19 5.41 17.36
CA ALA A 35 -0.91 4.27 16.49
C ALA A 35 -2.23 3.66 16.04
N ASP A 36 -2.31 3.30 14.78
CA ASP A 36 -3.54 2.76 14.20
C ASP A 36 -3.25 2.05 12.87
N THR A 37 -4.30 1.49 12.27
CA THR A 37 -4.28 0.98 10.92
C THR A 37 -5.33 1.71 10.08
N GLN A 38 -5.05 1.88 8.79
CA GLN A 38 -5.92 2.57 7.85
C GLN A 38 -6.04 1.77 6.55
N LYS A 39 -7.27 1.54 6.11
CA LYS A 39 -7.53 1.05 4.75
C LYS A 39 -7.24 2.17 3.76
N CYS A 40 -6.36 1.91 2.80
CA CYS A 40 -5.93 2.88 1.80
C CYS A 40 -6.28 2.40 0.40
N LEU A 41 -6.59 3.36 -0.48
CA LEU A 41 -6.94 3.11 -1.87
C LEU A 41 -6.08 4.00 -2.77
N ARG A 42 -5.28 3.38 -3.66
CA ARG A 42 -4.39 4.10 -4.59
C ARG A 42 -4.76 3.79 -6.04
N VAL A 43 -5.83 4.37 -6.50
CA VAL A 43 -6.41 4.13 -7.84
C VAL A 43 -6.68 5.42 -8.62
N SER A 44 -6.27 6.56 -8.08
CA SER A 44 -6.45 7.87 -8.70
C SER A 44 -5.46 8.89 -8.15
N GLY A 45 -5.27 10.00 -8.85
CA GLY A 45 -4.42 11.11 -8.40
C GLY A 45 -2.93 10.80 -8.43
N LYS A 46 -2.20 11.38 -7.49
CA LYS A 46 -0.73 11.28 -7.39
C LYS A 46 -0.25 9.84 -7.12
N HIS A 47 -1.01 9.11 -6.33
CA HIS A 47 -0.72 7.72 -5.96
C HIS A 47 -1.71 6.79 -6.66
N ASN A 48 -1.45 6.46 -7.93
CA ASN A 48 -2.29 5.57 -8.72
C ASN A 48 -1.50 4.34 -9.15
N ASP A 49 -1.79 3.20 -8.52
CA ASP A 49 -1.11 1.92 -8.76
C ASP A 49 -1.93 0.95 -9.61
N LEU A 50 -3.10 1.37 -10.13
CA LEU A 50 -4.07 0.48 -10.79
C LEU A 50 -3.45 -0.35 -11.93
N GLU A 51 -2.61 0.27 -12.76
CA GLU A 51 -2.03 -0.41 -13.93
C GLU A 51 -0.99 -1.48 -13.54
N ASP A 52 -0.36 -1.34 -12.38
CA ASP A 52 0.65 -2.28 -11.90
C ASP A 52 0.03 -3.50 -11.21
N VAL A 53 -1.20 -3.37 -10.71
CA VAL A 53 -1.86 -4.42 -9.92
C VAL A 53 -2.14 -5.65 -10.78
N GLY A 54 -1.68 -6.79 -10.29
CA GLY A 54 -1.76 -8.08 -10.97
C GLY A 54 -0.49 -8.46 -11.72
N PHE A 55 0.30 -7.47 -12.14
CA PHE A 55 1.52 -7.68 -12.93
C PHE A 55 2.79 -7.76 -12.09
N ASP A 56 2.73 -7.32 -10.84
CA ASP A 56 3.81 -7.48 -9.88
C ASP A 56 3.29 -8.11 -8.57
N GLY A 57 4.19 -8.34 -7.64
CA GLY A 57 3.88 -9.03 -6.39
C GLY A 57 3.67 -8.12 -5.18
N TYR A 58 3.63 -6.80 -5.35
CA TYR A 58 3.68 -5.89 -4.22
C TYR A 58 2.80 -4.62 -4.33
N HIS A 59 2.14 -4.37 -5.45
CA HIS A 59 1.16 -3.28 -5.58
C HIS A 59 -0.27 -3.79 -5.43
N HIS A 60 -1.10 -2.97 -4.78
CA HIS A 60 -2.51 -3.26 -4.53
C HIS A 60 -3.36 -2.01 -4.76
N THR A 61 -4.61 -2.20 -5.21
CA THR A 61 -5.58 -1.09 -5.27
C THR A 61 -6.00 -0.68 -3.88
N MET A 62 -6.30 -1.64 -3.02
CA MET A 62 -6.51 -1.44 -1.59
C MET A 62 -5.42 -2.15 -0.81
N PHE A 63 -4.88 -1.46 0.18
CA PHE A 63 -3.93 -2.05 1.12
C PHE A 63 -4.16 -1.48 2.51
N GLU A 64 -3.63 -2.18 3.50
CA GLU A 64 -3.67 -1.76 4.89
C GLU A 64 -2.35 -1.07 5.23
N MET A 65 -2.42 0.16 5.71
CA MET A 65 -1.25 0.90 6.16
C MET A 65 -1.25 0.96 7.68
N LEU A 66 -0.26 0.33 8.29
CA LEU A 66 0.00 0.43 9.72
C LEU A 66 0.75 1.73 9.96
N GLY A 67 0.33 2.51 10.94
CA GLY A 67 0.93 3.80 11.20
C GLY A 67 1.14 4.08 12.66
N ASN A 68 2.14 4.92 12.93
CA ASN A 68 2.33 5.56 14.23
C ASN A 68 2.71 7.02 14.00
N TRP A 69 2.20 7.90 14.86
CA TRP A 69 2.30 9.34 14.69
C TRP A 69 2.74 10.00 15.98
N SER A 70 3.59 11.04 15.81
CA SER A 70 3.99 11.92 16.90
C SER A 70 3.65 13.35 16.51
N PHE A 71 2.86 14.01 17.34
CA PHE A 71 2.46 15.41 17.14
C PHE A 71 3.25 16.29 18.12
N GLY A 72 4.51 16.64 17.74
CA GLY A 72 5.36 17.47 18.55
C GLY A 72 5.95 16.77 19.78
N ASP A 73 6.00 15.44 19.80
CA ASP A 73 6.57 14.66 20.90
C ASP A 73 7.90 14.04 20.46
N TYR A 74 7.96 12.72 20.20
CA TYR A 74 9.19 12.12 19.68
C TYR A 74 9.47 12.54 18.23
N PHE A 75 10.70 12.43 17.79
CA PHE A 75 11.08 12.78 16.43
C PHE A 75 12.00 11.72 15.83
N LYS A 76 13.00 12.11 15.02
CA LYS A 76 13.78 11.19 14.18
C LYS A 76 14.45 10.05 14.95
N LYS A 77 15.11 10.35 16.05
CA LYS A 77 15.88 9.37 16.81
C LYS A 77 14.99 8.21 17.28
N GLU A 78 13.95 8.52 18.01
CA GLU A 78 13.06 7.52 18.59
C GLU A 78 12.29 6.77 17.49
N ALA A 79 11.80 7.49 16.47
CA ALA A 79 11.06 6.87 15.37
C ALA A 79 11.90 5.81 14.65
N LEU A 80 13.16 6.14 14.34
CA LEU A 80 14.05 5.22 13.62
C LEU A 80 14.53 4.06 14.51
N GLU A 81 14.86 4.34 15.76
CA GLU A 81 15.25 3.29 16.70
C GLU A 81 14.13 2.29 16.96
N TRP A 82 12.90 2.77 17.16
CA TRP A 82 11.74 1.90 17.40
C TRP A 82 11.34 1.12 16.15
N SER A 83 11.44 1.72 14.97
CA SER A 83 11.21 1.00 13.72
C SER A 83 12.17 -0.16 13.55
N TRP A 84 13.45 0.08 13.81
CA TRP A 84 14.48 -0.96 13.74
C TRP A 84 14.24 -2.07 14.76
N GLU A 85 13.94 -1.71 16.00
CA GLU A 85 13.65 -2.66 17.08
C GLU A 85 12.46 -3.55 16.72
N LEU A 86 11.37 -2.96 16.22
CA LEU A 86 10.18 -3.72 15.85
C LEU A 86 10.47 -4.74 14.75
N LEU A 87 11.14 -4.32 13.70
CA LEU A 87 11.44 -5.21 12.58
C LEU A 87 12.45 -6.30 12.92
N THR A 88 13.48 -5.98 13.69
CA THR A 88 14.60 -6.91 13.95
C THR A 88 14.42 -7.74 15.21
N GLU A 89 13.97 -7.14 16.32
CA GLU A 89 13.85 -7.82 17.59
C GLU A 89 12.47 -8.48 17.80
N VAL A 90 11.41 -7.85 17.35
CA VAL A 90 10.03 -8.37 17.52
C VAL A 90 9.65 -9.29 16.36
N TYR A 91 9.75 -8.82 15.13
CA TYR A 91 9.38 -9.61 13.95
C TYR A 91 10.49 -10.50 13.43
N LYS A 92 11.72 -10.35 13.98
CA LYS A 92 12.84 -11.23 13.68
C LYS A 92 13.27 -11.24 12.21
N ILE A 93 13.12 -10.11 11.52
CA ILE A 93 13.65 -9.99 10.17
C ILE A 93 15.17 -9.89 10.27
N PRO A 94 15.93 -10.72 9.53
CA PRO A 94 17.39 -10.70 9.61
C PRO A 94 17.97 -9.33 9.24
N LYS A 95 18.84 -8.81 10.07
CA LYS A 95 19.45 -7.48 9.89
C LYS A 95 20.20 -7.35 8.57
N ASP A 96 20.81 -8.42 8.09
CA ASP A 96 21.56 -8.46 6.84
C ASP A 96 20.67 -8.41 5.59
N ARG A 97 19.34 -8.44 5.76
CA ARG A 97 18.38 -8.26 4.66
C ARG A 97 17.82 -6.83 4.58
N LEU A 98 18.18 -5.99 5.53
CA LEU A 98 17.62 -4.64 5.63
C LEU A 98 18.58 -3.57 5.11
N TYR A 99 18.04 -2.65 4.35
CA TYR A 99 18.67 -1.42 3.88
C TYR A 99 17.78 -0.25 4.26
N VAL A 100 18.38 0.90 4.50
CA VAL A 100 17.63 2.11 4.81
C VAL A 100 18.02 3.24 3.87
N SER A 101 17.11 4.17 3.66
CA SER A 101 17.35 5.36 2.85
C SER A 101 17.23 6.62 3.70
N VAL A 102 17.93 7.67 3.29
CA VAL A 102 17.79 9.00 3.88
C VAL A 102 17.73 10.03 2.76
N PHE A 103 17.12 11.17 3.05
CA PHE A 103 17.01 12.26 2.11
C PHE A 103 18.37 12.93 1.87
N GLY A 104 18.79 12.98 0.60
CA GLY A 104 20.07 13.58 0.19
C GLY A 104 20.08 15.11 0.07
N GLY A 105 18.93 15.76 0.28
CA GLY A 105 18.77 17.21 0.15
C GLY A 105 18.21 17.64 -1.19
N ASN A 106 17.71 18.88 -1.22
CA ASN A 106 17.24 19.54 -2.44
C ASN A 106 17.61 21.02 -2.35
N GLU A 107 18.70 21.41 -3.01
CA GLU A 107 19.21 22.79 -2.97
C GLU A 107 18.22 23.79 -3.56
N ALA A 108 17.47 23.41 -4.61
CA ALA A 108 16.52 24.29 -5.27
C ALA A 108 15.39 24.75 -4.33
N GLU A 109 15.03 23.93 -3.33
CA GLU A 109 14.00 24.26 -2.34
C GLU A 109 14.61 24.65 -0.98
N GLY A 110 15.93 24.67 -0.87
CA GLY A 110 16.62 25.03 0.36
C GLY A 110 16.50 23.97 1.47
N VAL A 111 16.25 22.72 1.11
CA VAL A 111 16.14 21.62 2.09
C VAL A 111 17.46 20.84 2.10
N PRO A 112 18.19 20.82 3.22
CA PRO A 112 19.49 20.16 3.29
C PRO A 112 19.39 18.63 3.37
N PHE A 113 20.53 17.97 3.17
CA PHE A 113 20.70 16.55 3.48
C PHE A 113 20.28 16.25 4.92
N ASP A 114 19.55 15.16 5.13
CA ASP A 114 19.11 14.76 6.46
C ASP A 114 20.22 14.07 7.25
N GLN A 115 21.13 14.89 7.77
CA GLN A 115 22.29 14.42 8.57
C GLN A 115 21.84 13.74 9.85
N GLU A 116 20.78 14.23 10.49
CA GLU A 116 20.26 13.65 11.73
C GLU A 116 19.80 12.20 11.53
N ALA A 117 19.01 11.93 10.49
CA ALA A 117 18.58 10.58 10.17
C ALA A 117 19.77 9.67 9.84
N TRP A 118 20.73 10.16 9.07
CA TRP A 118 21.97 9.44 8.76
C TRP A 118 22.70 9.03 10.04
N ASP A 119 22.90 9.99 10.95
CA ASP A 119 23.65 9.74 12.20
C ASP A 119 22.94 8.71 13.08
N VAL A 120 21.60 8.76 13.16
CA VAL A 120 20.83 7.77 13.92
C VAL A 120 21.04 6.37 13.33
N TRP A 121 20.89 6.23 12.01
CA TRP A 121 21.06 4.95 11.34
C TRP A 121 22.49 4.39 11.50
N ARG A 122 23.50 5.26 11.50
CA ARG A 122 24.90 4.85 11.69
C ARG A 122 25.15 4.19 13.04
N THR A 123 24.33 4.42 14.02
CA THR A 123 24.43 3.72 15.32
C THR A 123 23.94 2.27 15.23
N MET A 124 23.20 1.89 14.19
CA MET A 124 22.54 0.59 14.05
C MET A 124 22.99 -0.21 12.83
N LEU A 125 23.41 0.47 11.75
CA LEU A 125 23.82 -0.17 10.50
C LEU A 125 25.17 0.35 10.03
N PRO A 126 25.93 -0.47 9.27
CA PRO A 126 27.12 0.02 8.58
C PRO A 126 26.74 0.99 7.45
N GLU A 127 27.67 1.84 7.08
CA GLU A 127 27.48 2.91 6.10
C GLU A 127 26.99 2.41 4.72
N ASP A 128 27.48 1.26 4.29
CA ASP A 128 27.13 0.68 2.99
C ASP A 128 25.68 0.18 2.90
N ARG A 129 24.97 0.17 4.02
CA ARG A 129 23.55 -0.20 4.08
C ARG A 129 22.63 1.02 4.25
N ILE A 130 23.18 2.21 4.24
CA ILE A 130 22.44 3.48 4.34
C ILE A 130 22.61 4.24 3.03
N LEU A 131 21.50 4.44 2.30
CA LEU A 131 21.51 5.00 0.95
C LEU A 131 20.92 6.41 0.94
N LYS A 132 21.45 7.27 0.09
CA LYS A 132 20.97 8.64 -0.09
C LYS A 132 20.19 8.73 -1.38
N PHE A 133 18.97 9.26 -1.30
CA PHE A 133 18.15 9.52 -2.47
C PHE A 133 17.59 10.94 -2.44
N GLY A 134 17.11 11.39 -3.58
CA GLY A 134 16.59 12.73 -3.76
C GLY A 134 15.10 12.86 -3.39
N LYS A 135 14.51 13.92 -3.92
CA LYS A 135 13.12 14.28 -3.64
C LYS A 135 12.13 13.19 -4.05
N LYS A 136 12.37 12.49 -5.14
CA LYS A 136 11.44 11.48 -5.66
C LYS A 136 11.21 10.36 -4.64
N GLU A 137 12.25 9.87 -3.99
CA GLU A 137 12.19 8.72 -3.08
C GLU A 137 12.08 9.14 -1.62
N ASN A 138 12.76 10.21 -1.21
CA ASN A 138 12.94 10.52 0.21
C ASN A 138 12.41 11.88 0.63
N PHE A 139 11.45 12.43 -0.10
CA PHE A 139 10.66 13.58 0.34
C PHE A 139 9.19 13.28 0.10
N TRP A 140 8.43 13.05 1.17
CA TRP A 140 7.04 12.64 1.06
C TRP A 140 6.12 13.85 1.00
N GLU A 141 5.15 13.79 0.08
CA GLU A 141 4.08 14.78 -0.07
C GLU A 141 2.74 14.05 -0.18
N MET A 142 1.73 14.57 0.49
CA MET A 142 0.37 14.01 0.42
C MET A 142 -0.25 14.21 -0.96
N GLY A 143 -0.05 15.39 -1.52
CA GLY A 143 -0.54 15.82 -2.83
C GLY A 143 0.17 17.10 -3.24
N ASP A 144 -0.50 17.94 -4.03
CA ASP A 144 0.06 19.22 -4.48
C ASP A 144 0.20 20.26 -3.37
N GLN A 145 -0.56 20.08 -2.31
CA GLN A 145 -0.56 20.94 -1.13
C GLN A 145 -0.66 20.08 0.14
N GLY A 146 -0.25 20.63 1.26
CA GLY A 146 -0.39 20.02 2.57
C GLY A 146 0.93 19.68 3.24
N PRO A 147 0.87 18.95 4.36
CA PRO A 147 2.07 18.60 5.13
C PRO A 147 3.01 17.75 4.30
N CYS A 148 4.30 17.99 4.46
CA CYS A 148 5.34 17.25 3.76
C CYS A 148 6.66 17.33 4.53
N GLY A 149 7.62 16.52 4.12
CA GLY A 149 8.95 16.56 4.68
C GLY A 149 9.85 15.42 4.23
N PRO A 150 11.12 15.47 4.62
CA PRO A 150 12.05 14.40 4.31
C PRO A 150 11.63 13.11 4.99
N CYS A 151 11.94 11.99 4.36
CA CYS A 151 11.60 10.69 4.91
C CYS A 151 12.77 9.72 4.86
N SER A 152 12.63 8.65 5.62
CA SER A 152 13.58 7.54 5.68
C SER A 152 12.80 6.25 5.49
N GLU A 153 13.16 5.51 4.46
CA GLU A 153 12.53 4.24 4.11
C GLU A 153 13.35 3.07 4.65
N ILE A 154 12.67 1.99 4.99
CA ILE A 154 13.30 0.72 5.32
C ILE A 154 12.91 -0.27 4.24
N HIS A 155 13.93 -0.86 3.59
CA HIS A 155 13.79 -1.83 2.51
C HIS A 155 14.25 -3.19 2.97
N VAL A 156 13.60 -4.24 2.47
CA VAL A 156 13.96 -5.62 2.76
C VAL A 156 14.35 -6.35 1.49
N ASP A 157 15.48 -7.05 1.53
CA ASP A 157 15.95 -7.92 0.45
C ASP A 157 15.41 -9.33 0.68
N LEU A 158 14.40 -9.71 -0.09
CA LEU A 158 13.71 -11.00 0.03
C LEU A 158 14.21 -12.03 -0.98
N ARG A 159 15.31 -11.73 -1.69
CA ARG A 159 15.90 -12.68 -2.64
C ARG A 159 16.51 -13.89 -1.93
N SER A 160 16.74 -14.97 -2.71
CA SER A 160 17.47 -16.13 -2.21
C SER A 160 18.91 -15.77 -1.87
N ASP A 161 19.53 -16.56 -1.01
CA ASP A 161 20.95 -16.35 -0.65
C ASP A 161 21.88 -16.42 -1.87
N ALA A 162 21.57 -17.29 -2.84
CA ALA A 162 22.32 -17.40 -4.07
C ALA A 162 22.27 -16.11 -4.91
N GLU A 163 21.09 -15.50 -5.03
CA GLU A 163 20.92 -14.22 -5.73
C GLU A 163 21.62 -13.08 -4.99
N ARG A 164 21.53 -13.08 -3.66
CA ARG A 164 22.20 -12.08 -2.82
C ARG A 164 23.72 -12.13 -2.93
N THR A 165 24.28 -13.32 -3.13
CA THR A 165 25.73 -13.49 -3.36
C THR A 165 26.16 -12.95 -4.72
N LYS A 166 25.32 -13.08 -5.74
CA LYS A 166 25.62 -12.63 -7.11
C LYS A 166 25.58 -11.12 -7.25
N LYS A 167 24.63 -10.46 -6.58
CA LYS A 167 24.44 -9.02 -6.68
C LYS A 167 24.02 -8.46 -5.32
N ASP A 168 24.71 -7.41 -4.86
CA ASP A 168 24.39 -6.75 -3.61
C ASP A 168 23.02 -6.09 -3.69
N GLY A 169 22.19 -6.31 -2.67
CA GLY A 169 20.86 -5.69 -2.57
C GLY A 169 20.91 -4.17 -2.54
N ARG A 170 22.02 -3.59 -2.10
CA ARG A 170 22.24 -2.15 -2.13
C ARG A 170 21.94 -1.54 -3.51
N ASP A 171 22.36 -2.21 -4.57
CA ASP A 171 22.19 -1.72 -5.95
C ASP A 171 20.77 -1.87 -6.47
N LEU A 172 19.93 -2.59 -5.73
CA LEU A 172 18.54 -2.87 -6.11
C LEU A 172 17.51 -2.04 -5.34
N VAL A 173 17.94 -1.33 -4.29
CA VAL A 173 17.05 -0.45 -3.53
C VAL A 173 16.56 0.69 -4.43
N ASN A 174 15.24 0.87 -4.51
CA ASN A 174 14.58 1.87 -5.37
C ASN A 174 14.89 1.70 -6.87
N ASN A 175 15.17 0.49 -7.31
CA ASN A 175 15.46 0.16 -8.72
C ASN A 175 14.45 -0.83 -9.30
N ASP A 176 13.21 -0.78 -8.85
CA ASP A 176 12.09 -1.60 -9.35
C ASP A 176 12.34 -3.12 -9.28
N ASP A 177 13.21 -3.57 -8.37
CA ASP A 177 13.38 -4.99 -8.14
C ASP A 177 12.21 -5.54 -7.31
N PRO A 178 11.51 -6.58 -7.80
CA PRO A 178 10.31 -7.09 -7.13
C PRO A 178 10.60 -7.80 -5.79
N ASN A 179 11.85 -8.06 -5.49
CA ASN A 179 12.27 -8.78 -4.29
C ASN A 179 13.12 -7.94 -3.34
N VAL A 180 13.38 -6.67 -3.67
CA VAL A 180 14.03 -5.71 -2.78
C VAL A 180 13.09 -4.51 -2.67
N ILE A 181 12.23 -4.55 -1.66
CA ILE A 181 11.06 -3.67 -1.57
C ILE A 181 11.06 -2.83 -0.30
N GLU A 182 10.48 -1.64 -0.41
CA GLU A 182 10.16 -0.80 0.74
C GLU A 182 9.09 -1.48 1.60
N VAL A 183 9.32 -1.54 2.91
CA VAL A 183 8.37 -2.07 3.90
C VAL A 183 7.80 -0.95 4.75
N TRP A 184 8.61 0.00 5.16
CA TRP A 184 8.22 1.04 6.10
C TRP A 184 8.81 2.39 5.69
N ASN A 185 7.97 3.43 5.69
CA ASN A 185 8.41 4.80 5.45
C ASN A 185 8.16 5.64 6.70
N ASN A 186 9.23 6.25 7.22
CA ASN A 186 9.17 7.20 8.33
C ASN A 186 9.28 8.61 7.75
N VAL A 187 8.22 9.40 7.88
CA VAL A 187 8.15 10.76 7.35
C VAL A 187 8.31 11.77 8.48
N PHE A 188 9.23 12.70 8.30
CA PHE A 188 9.47 13.77 9.26
C PHE A 188 8.79 15.03 8.77
N MET A 189 7.56 15.26 9.26
CA MET A 189 6.71 16.37 8.87
C MET A 189 7.28 17.66 9.42
N GLN A 190 7.88 18.44 8.55
CA GLN A 190 8.53 19.72 8.89
C GLN A 190 7.93 20.90 8.14
N PHE A 191 7.27 20.66 7.00
CA PHE A 191 6.81 21.72 6.08
C PHE A 191 5.36 21.56 5.69
N ASN A 192 4.78 22.67 5.26
CA ASN A 192 3.50 22.72 4.55
C ASN A 192 3.76 23.23 3.13
N ARG A 193 3.37 22.45 2.12
CA ARG A 193 3.39 22.87 0.71
C ARG A 193 2.16 23.74 0.45
N LYS A 194 2.40 24.99 0.08
CA LYS A 194 1.33 25.95 -0.21
C LYS A 194 0.86 25.85 -1.66
N ALA A 195 -0.26 26.52 -1.96
CA ALA A 195 -0.85 26.56 -3.30
C ALA A 195 0.10 27.14 -4.36
N ASP A 196 0.98 28.06 -3.97
CA ASP A 196 1.97 28.67 -4.88
C ASP A 196 3.23 27.81 -5.08
N GLY A 197 3.28 26.62 -4.46
CA GLY A 197 4.39 25.69 -4.54
C GLY A 197 5.50 25.93 -3.50
N SER A 198 5.40 26.99 -2.70
CA SER A 198 6.40 27.29 -1.67
C SER A 198 6.25 26.36 -0.45
N LEU A 199 7.36 26.23 0.30
CA LEU A 199 7.39 25.50 1.57
C LEU A 199 7.36 26.46 2.74
N GLU A 200 6.49 26.19 3.72
CA GLU A 200 6.42 26.92 5.00
C GLU A 200 6.67 25.93 6.11
N GLU A 201 7.45 26.31 7.11
CA GLU A 201 7.67 25.43 8.27
C GLU A 201 6.39 25.21 9.07
N LEU A 202 6.16 23.96 9.48
CA LEU A 202 5.04 23.62 10.37
C LEU A 202 5.27 24.17 11.77
N PRO A 203 4.18 24.45 12.53
CA PRO A 203 4.30 24.99 13.89
C PRO A 203 4.97 24.02 14.88
N ALA A 204 4.92 22.72 14.60
CA ALA A 204 5.59 21.70 15.40
C ALA A 204 6.17 20.62 14.49
N LYS A 205 7.30 20.06 14.89
CA LYS A 205 7.91 18.91 14.22
C LYS A 205 7.16 17.65 14.61
N SER A 206 6.72 16.90 13.61
CA SER A 206 5.89 15.72 13.81
C SER A 206 6.41 14.56 13.00
N VAL A 207 6.04 13.34 13.43
CA VAL A 207 6.38 12.09 12.72
C VAL A 207 5.11 11.47 12.19
N ASP A 208 5.18 11.07 10.91
CA ASP A 208 4.20 10.21 10.28
C ASP A 208 4.91 8.95 9.81
N THR A 209 4.35 7.78 10.06
CA THR A 209 4.90 6.55 9.50
C THR A 209 3.83 5.74 8.79
N GLY A 210 4.26 4.99 7.80
CA GLY A 210 3.39 4.07 7.09
C GLY A 210 4.13 2.79 6.73
N MET A 211 3.62 1.67 7.24
CA MET A 211 4.13 0.35 6.93
C MET A 211 3.04 -0.45 6.20
N GLY A 212 3.36 -0.95 5.01
CA GLY A 212 2.45 -1.79 4.26
C GLY A 212 2.26 -3.14 4.96
N PHE A 213 1.03 -3.41 5.40
CA PHE A 213 0.72 -4.65 6.10
C PHE A 213 0.98 -5.88 5.23
N GLU A 214 0.56 -5.84 3.96
CA GLU A 214 0.75 -6.95 3.02
C GLU A 214 2.23 -7.24 2.77
N ARG A 215 3.05 -6.20 2.67
CA ARG A 215 4.51 -6.33 2.51
C ARG A 215 5.17 -6.86 3.77
N LEU A 216 4.72 -6.42 4.94
CA LEU A 216 5.21 -6.95 6.22
C LEU A 216 4.88 -8.45 6.35
N CYS A 217 3.65 -8.86 6.01
CA CYS A 217 3.25 -10.27 6.01
C CYS A 217 4.17 -11.10 5.12
N ARG A 218 4.47 -10.61 3.92
CA ARG A 218 5.41 -11.26 3.00
C ARG A 218 6.79 -11.44 3.65
N ALA A 219 7.32 -10.39 4.24
CA ALA A 219 8.64 -10.43 4.87
C ALA A 219 8.69 -11.39 6.07
N VAL A 220 7.66 -11.37 6.91
CA VAL A 220 7.57 -12.24 8.08
C VAL A 220 7.39 -13.72 7.69
N GLN A 221 6.59 -13.98 6.66
CA GLN A 221 6.33 -15.34 6.18
C GLN A 221 7.41 -15.87 5.23
N GLY A 222 8.33 -15.01 4.78
CA GLY A 222 9.35 -15.39 3.80
C GLY A 222 8.76 -15.78 2.44
N ALA A 223 7.64 -15.15 2.05
CA ALA A 223 6.91 -15.48 0.85
C ALA A 223 7.53 -14.84 -0.40
N ALA A 224 7.36 -15.47 -1.56
CA ALA A 224 7.90 -15.00 -2.84
C ALA A 224 7.20 -13.75 -3.37
N SER A 225 5.97 -13.47 -2.91
CA SER A 225 5.21 -12.25 -3.21
C SER A 225 4.18 -12.00 -2.13
N ASN A 226 3.56 -10.82 -2.15
CA ASN A 226 2.44 -10.53 -1.25
C ASN A 226 1.32 -11.55 -1.42
N TYR A 227 1.07 -11.98 -2.67
CA TYR A 227 -0.02 -12.91 -3.01
C TYR A 227 0.23 -14.36 -2.59
N ASP A 228 1.45 -14.69 -2.18
CA ASP A 228 1.79 -16.04 -1.68
C ASP A 228 1.66 -16.14 -0.15
N THR A 229 1.19 -15.08 0.49
CA THR A 229 0.86 -15.10 1.92
C THR A 229 -0.52 -15.70 2.16
N ASP A 230 -0.81 -15.97 3.43
CA ASP A 230 -2.10 -16.52 3.87
C ASP A 230 -3.29 -15.55 3.67
N LEU A 231 -3.02 -14.28 3.37
CA LEU A 231 -4.06 -13.29 3.09
C LEU A 231 -4.87 -13.60 1.83
N TRP A 232 -4.29 -14.26 0.85
CA TRP A 232 -4.86 -14.42 -0.50
C TRP A 232 -5.32 -15.85 -0.79
N ARG A 233 -4.74 -16.83 -0.15
CA ARG A 233 -5.02 -18.24 -0.44
C ARG A 233 -6.51 -18.59 -0.36
N PRO A 234 -7.26 -18.15 0.67
CA PRO A 234 -8.70 -18.45 0.75
C PRO A 234 -9.50 -17.94 -0.46
N LEU A 235 -9.11 -16.79 -1.01
CA LEU A 235 -9.76 -16.21 -2.20
C LEU A 235 -9.40 -17.00 -3.46
N PHE A 236 -8.14 -17.38 -3.60
CA PHE A 236 -7.68 -18.17 -4.76
C PHE A 236 -8.34 -19.55 -4.80
N VAL A 237 -8.59 -20.18 -3.64
CA VAL A 237 -9.28 -21.46 -3.57
C VAL A 237 -10.67 -21.40 -4.21
N ILE A 238 -11.43 -20.32 -4.00
CA ILE A 238 -12.74 -20.14 -4.63
C ILE A 238 -12.59 -20.00 -6.14
N LEU A 239 -11.64 -19.21 -6.61
CA LEU A 239 -11.39 -19.05 -8.04
C LEU A 239 -10.95 -20.37 -8.69
N GLU A 240 -10.05 -21.12 -8.05
CA GLU A 240 -9.63 -22.44 -8.53
C GLU A 240 -10.81 -23.39 -8.66
N GLY A 241 -11.63 -23.49 -7.61
CA GLY A 241 -12.78 -24.38 -7.59
C GLY A 241 -13.88 -24.02 -8.56
N THR A 242 -14.05 -22.73 -8.86
CA THR A 242 -15.09 -22.25 -9.76
C THR A 242 -14.65 -22.27 -11.22
N THR A 243 -13.43 -21.87 -11.51
CA THR A 243 -12.94 -21.69 -12.89
C THR A 243 -12.23 -22.92 -13.44
N GLY A 244 -11.80 -23.83 -12.57
CA GLY A 244 -11.00 -25.01 -12.96
C GLY A 244 -9.53 -24.70 -13.25
N HIS A 245 -9.11 -23.45 -13.16
CA HIS A 245 -7.70 -23.06 -13.27
C HIS A 245 -7.01 -23.19 -11.92
N ARG A 246 -5.71 -23.41 -11.96
CA ARG A 246 -4.87 -23.47 -10.77
C ARG A 246 -3.93 -22.25 -10.73
N TYR A 247 -3.82 -21.60 -9.57
CA TYR A 247 -2.89 -20.51 -9.37
C TYR A 247 -1.45 -21.04 -9.23
N GLU A 248 -0.55 -20.58 -10.09
CA GLU A 248 0.85 -21.04 -10.13
C GLU A 248 1.86 -19.97 -9.66
N GLY A 249 1.44 -18.75 -9.47
CA GLY A 249 2.29 -17.69 -8.90
C GLY A 249 3.38 -17.19 -9.84
N THR A 250 3.13 -17.16 -11.14
CA THR A 250 4.08 -16.64 -12.13
C THR A 250 3.92 -15.14 -12.35
N TYR A 251 5.00 -14.48 -12.78
CA TYR A 251 5.03 -13.02 -12.95
C TYR A 251 5.70 -12.59 -14.25
N PRO A 252 5.13 -11.62 -14.98
CA PRO A 252 5.82 -10.96 -16.08
C PRO A 252 7.16 -10.36 -15.60
N GLY A 253 8.17 -10.45 -16.43
CA GLY A 253 9.50 -9.91 -16.13
C GLY A 253 10.38 -10.78 -15.23
N ILE A 254 9.79 -11.82 -14.60
CA ILE A 254 10.53 -12.78 -13.77
C ILE A 254 10.51 -14.14 -14.43
N ASP A 255 9.33 -14.61 -14.82
CA ASP A 255 9.14 -15.95 -15.41
C ASP A 255 8.98 -15.83 -16.92
N ALA A 256 9.79 -16.57 -17.67
CA ALA A 256 9.73 -16.55 -19.15
C ALA A 256 8.36 -17.00 -19.67
N ASN A 257 7.74 -17.98 -19.00
CA ASN A 257 6.44 -18.52 -19.35
C ASN A 257 5.35 -18.12 -18.34
N TRP A 258 5.31 -16.84 -18.00
CA TRP A 258 4.30 -16.35 -17.07
C TRP A 258 2.88 -16.53 -17.65
N LEU A 259 1.91 -16.72 -16.76
CA LEU A 259 0.54 -17.03 -17.12
C LEU A 259 -0.39 -15.82 -16.91
N LYS A 260 -1.15 -15.49 -17.95
CA LYS A 260 -2.23 -14.48 -17.83
C LYS A 260 -3.30 -14.92 -16.84
N THR A 261 -3.51 -16.23 -16.68
CA THR A 261 -4.41 -16.77 -15.66
C THR A 261 -3.97 -16.36 -14.25
N ASP A 262 -2.68 -16.39 -13.96
CA ASP A 262 -2.15 -15.94 -12.67
C ASP A 262 -2.39 -14.45 -12.45
N VAL A 263 -2.16 -13.63 -13.47
CA VAL A 263 -2.47 -12.20 -13.41
C VAL A 263 -3.96 -11.98 -13.11
N ALA A 264 -4.84 -12.74 -13.78
CA ALA A 264 -6.29 -12.65 -13.53
C ALA A 264 -6.66 -13.02 -12.09
N PHE A 265 -6.06 -14.06 -11.52
CA PHE A 265 -6.26 -14.41 -10.10
C PHE A 265 -5.94 -13.22 -9.19
N ARG A 266 -4.78 -12.61 -9.39
CA ARG A 266 -4.34 -11.47 -8.57
C ARG A 266 -5.23 -10.25 -8.75
N VAL A 267 -5.58 -9.91 -9.98
CA VAL A 267 -6.48 -8.79 -10.27
C VAL A 267 -7.84 -8.98 -9.60
N VAL A 268 -8.44 -10.16 -9.73
CA VAL A 268 -9.77 -10.43 -9.15
C VAL A 268 -9.73 -10.36 -7.63
N ALA A 269 -8.78 -11.03 -7.00
CA ALA A 269 -8.68 -11.04 -5.54
C ALA A 269 -8.36 -9.65 -4.98
N ASP A 270 -7.44 -8.93 -5.60
CA ASP A 270 -7.10 -7.56 -5.21
C ASP A 270 -8.32 -6.63 -5.32
N HIS A 271 -8.96 -6.63 -6.48
CA HIS A 271 -10.09 -5.73 -6.74
C HIS A 271 -11.30 -6.05 -5.88
N LEU A 272 -11.51 -7.31 -5.52
CA LEU A 272 -12.54 -7.70 -4.58
C LEU A 272 -12.39 -6.95 -3.26
N ARG A 273 -11.19 -6.85 -2.74
CA ARG A 273 -10.90 -6.15 -1.49
C ARG A 273 -11.29 -4.67 -1.60
N ALA A 274 -10.81 -4.01 -2.65
CA ALA A 274 -11.09 -2.59 -2.88
C ALA A 274 -12.57 -2.30 -3.01
N VAL A 275 -13.28 -3.06 -3.83
CA VAL A 275 -14.71 -2.88 -4.09
C VAL A 275 -15.53 -3.18 -2.84
N SER A 276 -15.29 -4.30 -2.19
CA SER A 276 -16.06 -4.75 -1.03
C SER A 276 -15.96 -3.77 0.14
N PHE A 277 -14.76 -3.35 0.49
CA PHE A 277 -14.56 -2.42 1.60
C PHE A 277 -15.05 -1.00 1.28
N THR A 278 -14.96 -0.56 0.04
CA THR A 278 -15.49 0.75 -0.34
C THR A 278 -17.00 0.79 -0.25
N ILE A 279 -17.69 -0.26 -0.69
CA ILE A 279 -19.14 -0.37 -0.54
C ILE A 279 -19.52 -0.43 0.94
N ALA A 280 -18.81 -1.22 1.74
CA ALA A 280 -19.05 -1.31 3.18
C ALA A 280 -18.85 0.05 3.89
N ASP A 281 -17.94 0.88 3.38
CA ASP A 281 -17.71 2.23 3.89
C ASP A 281 -18.76 3.25 3.41
N GLY A 282 -19.74 2.83 2.60
CA GLY A 282 -20.87 3.64 2.21
C GLY A 282 -20.83 4.23 0.79
N GLU A 283 -19.86 3.86 -0.04
CA GLU A 283 -19.78 4.35 -1.42
C GLU A 283 -20.31 3.30 -2.39
N MET A 284 -21.34 3.66 -3.16
CA MET A 284 -21.95 2.75 -4.14
C MET A 284 -21.33 2.93 -5.53
N PRO A 285 -21.18 1.84 -6.30
CA PRO A 285 -20.84 1.97 -7.71
C PRO A 285 -21.84 2.87 -8.43
N SER A 286 -21.34 3.77 -9.28
CA SER A 286 -22.17 4.73 -10.00
C SER A 286 -21.48 5.21 -11.28
N ASN A 287 -22.10 6.14 -12.00
CA ASN A 287 -21.57 6.68 -13.25
C ASN A 287 -20.68 7.91 -13.05
N THR A 288 -20.55 8.42 -11.83
CA THR A 288 -19.83 9.66 -11.55
C THR A 288 -19.01 9.55 -10.28
N GLY A 289 -17.93 10.37 -10.19
CA GLY A 289 -17.14 10.54 -8.98
C GLY A 289 -16.47 9.26 -8.48
N ALA A 290 -16.41 9.11 -7.17
CA ALA A 290 -15.79 7.94 -6.51
C ALA A 290 -16.50 6.64 -6.90
N GLY A 291 -17.81 6.65 -7.01
CA GLY A 291 -18.60 5.47 -7.42
C GLY A 291 -18.25 4.97 -8.82
N TYR A 292 -17.91 5.88 -9.73
CA TYR A 292 -17.46 5.51 -11.08
C TYR A 292 -16.10 4.81 -11.04
N VAL A 293 -15.19 5.28 -10.22
CA VAL A 293 -13.88 4.64 -10.05
C VAL A 293 -14.04 3.22 -9.51
N ILE A 294 -14.92 3.03 -8.50
CA ILE A 294 -15.21 1.71 -7.94
C ILE A 294 -15.80 0.78 -8.99
N ARG A 295 -16.74 1.28 -9.79
CA ARG A 295 -17.32 0.52 -10.91
C ARG A 295 -16.26 0.09 -11.93
N ARG A 296 -15.32 0.97 -12.25
CA ARG A 296 -14.19 0.64 -13.14
C ARG A 296 -13.32 -0.47 -12.59
N ILE A 297 -13.02 -0.44 -11.29
CA ILE A 297 -12.23 -1.49 -10.63
C ILE A 297 -12.97 -2.83 -10.72
N LEU A 298 -14.25 -2.85 -10.38
CA LEU A 298 -15.05 -4.07 -10.48
C LEU A 298 -15.07 -4.60 -11.91
N ARG A 299 -15.33 -3.74 -12.88
CA ARG A 299 -15.39 -4.12 -14.30
C ARG A 299 -14.06 -4.64 -14.82
N ARG A 300 -12.96 -4.07 -14.35
CA ARG A 300 -11.61 -4.59 -14.69
C ARG A 300 -11.46 -6.03 -14.20
N ALA A 301 -11.87 -6.32 -12.99
CA ALA A 301 -11.83 -7.67 -12.44
C ALA A 301 -12.70 -8.65 -13.24
N VAL A 302 -13.92 -8.26 -13.56
CA VAL A 302 -14.84 -9.09 -14.36
C VAL A 302 -14.26 -9.37 -15.75
N ARG A 303 -13.69 -8.34 -16.39
CA ARG A 303 -13.06 -8.51 -17.70
C ARG A 303 -11.91 -9.51 -17.64
N TYR A 304 -11.09 -9.47 -16.57
CA TYR A 304 -9.98 -10.40 -16.41
C TYR A 304 -10.45 -11.83 -16.20
N TYR A 305 -11.44 -12.09 -15.35
CA TYR A 305 -11.90 -13.47 -15.18
C TYR A 305 -12.67 -13.98 -16.40
N TYR A 306 -13.42 -13.11 -17.07
CA TYR A 306 -14.13 -13.47 -18.30
C TYR A 306 -13.14 -13.83 -19.42
N SER A 307 -12.16 -12.97 -19.66
CA SER A 307 -11.22 -13.14 -20.80
C SER A 307 -10.16 -14.19 -20.57
N PHE A 308 -9.64 -14.33 -19.34
CA PHE A 308 -8.47 -15.15 -19.06
C PHE A 308 -8.76 -16.40 -18.23
N LEU A 309 -9.84 -16.44 -17.51
CA LEU A 309 -10.25 -17.63 -16.76
C LEU A 309 -11.46 -18.35 -17.39
N GLY A 310 -12.01 -17.81 -18.46
CA GLY A 310 -13.18 -18.40 -19.11
C GLY A 310 -14.44 -18.40 -18.26
N GLN A 311 -14.48 -17.56 -17.23
CA GLN A 311 -15.62 -17.50 -16.31
C GLN A 311 -16.71 -16.58 -16.86
N LYS A 312 -17.85 -17.17 -17.21
CA LYS A 312 -18.99 -16.44 -17.80
C LYS A 312 -20.05 -16.05 -16.79
N GLU A 313 -20.03 -16.65 -15.62
CA GLU A 313 -20.99 -16.40 -14.55
C GLU A 313 -20.35 -15.60 -13.42
N PRO A 314 -21.13 -14.85 -12.63
CA PRO A 314 -20.61 -14.14 -11.47
C PRO A 314 -19.87 -15.06 -10.50
N VAL A 315 -18.77 -14.58 -9.93
CA VAL A 315 -17.98 -15.33 -8.94
C VAL A 315 -17.53 -14.46 -7.77
N MET A 316 -17.32 -13.18 -7.99
CA MET A 316 -16.77 -12.29 -6.94
C MET A 316 -17.72 -12.17 -5.75
N TYR A 317 -19.03 -12.14 -5.98
CA TYR A 317 -20.01 -12.05 -4.89
C TYR A 317 -19.87 -13.20 -3.88
N ARG A 318 -19.45 -14.38 -4.32
CA ARG A 318 -19.24 -15.56 -3.44
C ARG A 318 -17.95 -15.45 -2.64
N MET A 319 -17.04 -14.61 -3.07
CA MET A 319 -15.77 -14.38 -2.37
C MET A 319 -15.93 -13.35 -1.23
N VAL A 320 -16.95 -12.50 -1.29
CA VAL A 320 -17.18 -11.46 -0.27
C VAL A 320 -17.31 -12.03 1.14
N PRO A 321 -18.10 -13.10 1.41
CA PRO A 321 -18.18 -13.66 2.75
C PRO A 321 -16.84 -14.18 3.29
N VAL A 322 -16.00 -14.75 2.45
CA VAL A 322 -14.68 -15.24 2.83
C VAL A 322 -13.77 -14.07 3.22
N LEU A 323 -13.79 -13.01 2.45
CA LEU A 323 -13.05 -11.78 2.76
C LEU A 323 -13.54 -11.15 4.07
N ALA A 324 -14.86 -11.09 4.27
CA ALA A 324 -15.47 -10.54 5.48
C ALA A 324 -15.01 -11.30 6.73
N GLU A 325 -14.95 -12.61 6.65
CA GLU A 325 -14.50 -13.46 7.75
C GLU A 325 -13.02 -13.26 8.07
N GLU A 326 -12.19 -13.11 7.05
CA GLU A 326 -10.74 -12.87 7.19
C GLU A 326 -10.46 -11.57 7.97
N PHE A 327 -11.25 -10.52 7.73
CA PHE A 327 -11.04 -9.21 8.33
C PHE A 327 -11.97 -8.90 9.51
N ARG A 328 -12.71 -9.88 10.01
CA ARG A 328 -13.76 -9.66 11.03
C ARG A 328 -13.29 -8.93 12.30
N ASP A 329 -12.05 -9.16 12.70
CA ASP A 329 -11.50 -8.60 13.93
C ASP A 329 -10.83 -7.24 13.74
N VAL A 330 -10.44 -6.91 12.51
CA VAL A 330 -9.71 -5.68 12.18
C VAL A 330 -10.61 -4.64 11.54
N PHE A 331 -11.39 -5.06 10.55
CA PHE A 331 -12.34 -4.19 9.83
C PHE A 331 -13.70 -4.88 9.80
N PRO A 332 -14.46 -4.84 10.91
CA PRO A 332 -15.71 -5.58 11.05
C PRO A 332 -16.87 -5.05 10.19
N GLU A 333 -16.73 -3.86 9.60
CA GLU A 333 -17.78 -3.20 8.82
C GLU A 333 -18.22 -4.01 7.61
N LEU A 334 -17.33 -4.81 7.00
CA LEU A 334 -17.68 -5.67 5.89
C LEU A 334 -18.52 -6.85 6.35
N LYS A 335 -18.13 -7.50 7.44
CA LYS A 335 -18.90 -8.62 8.00
C LYS A 335 -20.30 -8.21 8.45
N ALA A 336 -20.42 -7.01 9.02
CA ALA A 336 -21.70 -6.46 9.44
C ALA A 336 -22.67 -6.23 8.27
N GLN A 337 -22.17 -6.09 7.04
CA GLN A 337 -22.93 -5.78 5.84
C GLN A 337 -22.72 -6.80 4.73
N VAL A 338 -22.28 -8.00 5.06
CA VAL A 338 -21.84 -9.01 4.08
C VAL A 338 -22.90 -9.32 3.03
N ASP A 339 -24.17 -9.46 3.43
CA ASP A 339 -25.26 -9.78 2.50
C ASP A 339 -25.55 -8.63 1.55
N PHE A 340 -25.54 -7.40 2.06
CA PHE A 340 -25.73 -6.20 1.25
C PHE A 340 -24.59 -6.03 0.23
N VAL A 341 -23.34 -6.12 0.68
CA VAL A 341 -22.17 -5.98 -0.20
C VAL A 341 -22.16 -7.08 -1.26
N SER A 342 -22.44 -8.32 -0.88
CA SER A 342 -22.51 -9.44 -1.83
C SER A 342 -23.55 -9.21 -2.92
N ARG A 343 -24.72 -8.68 -2.57
CA ARG A 343 -25.78 -8.37 -3.55
C ARG A 343 -25.38 -7.25 -4.51
N VAL A 344 -24.75 -6.19 -4.00
CA VAL A 344 -24.28 -5.09 -4.84
C VAL A 344 -23.24 -5.60 -5.84
N VAL A 345 -22.27 -6.39 -5.37
CA VAL A 345 -21.25 -6.99 -6.24
C VAL A 345 -21.90 -7.89 -7.29
N LEU A 346 -22.84 -8.74 -6.89
CA LEU A 346 -23.55 -9.65 -7.81
C LEU A 346 -24.27 -8.89 -8.93
N GLU A 347 -25.01 -7.83 -8.58
CA GLU A 347 -25.74 -7.04 -9.56
C GLU A 347 -24.81 -6.32 -10.55
N GLU A 348 -23.70 -5.79 -10.07
CA GLU A 348 -22.69 -5.18 -10.93
C GLU A 348 -22.00 -6.21 -11.85
N GLU A 349 -21.68 -7.40 -11.33
CA GLU A 349 -21.13 -8.49 -12.14
C GLU A 349 -22.09 -8.89 -13.25
N LYS A 350 -23.36 -9.14 -12.92
CA LYS A 350 -24.40 -9.51 -13.89
C LYS A 350 -24.55 -8.45 -14.98
N GLY A 351 -24.59 -7.19 -14.59
CA GLY A 351 -24.74 -6.08 -15.53
C GLY A 351 -23.60 -6.01 -16.53
N PHE A 352 -22.38 -6.12 -16.07
CA PHE A 352 -21.21 -6.02 -16.94
C PHE A 352 -21.00 -7.29 -17.80
N LEU A 353 -21.31 -8.47 -17.25
CA LEU A 353 -21.24 -9.71 -18.03
C LEU A 353 -22.19 -9.67 -19.22
N ARG A 354 -23.41 -9.12 -19.06
CA ARG A 354 -24.32 -8.89 -20.17
C ARG A 354 -23.72 -7.98 -21.24
N THR A 355 -23.03 -6.91 -20.82
CA THR A 355 -22.31 -6.01 -21.73
C THR A 355 -21.22 -6.74 -22.51
N LEU A 356 -20.44 -7.59 -21.85
CA LEU A 356 -19.37 -8.36 -22.51
C LEU A 356 -19.90 -9.39 -23.51
N GLU A 357 -21.05 -10.01 -23.23
CA GLU A 357 -21.67 -10.98 -24.12
C GLU A 357 -22.27 -10.34 -25.38
N SER A 358 -22.80 -9.11 -25.29
CA SER A 358 -23.40 -8.40 -26.40
C SER A 358 -22.43 -7.62 -27.26
N GLY A 359 -21.18 -7.50 -26.86
CA GLY A 359 -20.07 -6.88 -27.61
C GLY A 359 -19.17 -7.94 -28.19
#